data_6d5a344a4cae63c2ff38bf6a1c2d2dc9
#
_entry.id   6d5a344a4cae63c2ff38bf6a1c2d2dc9
#
_cell.length_a   1.000
_cell.length_b   1.000
_cell.length_c   1.000
_cell.angle_alpha   90.00
_cell.angle_beta   90.00
_cell.angle_gamma   90.00
#
_symmetry.space_group_name_H-M   'P 1'
#
loop_
_entity.id
_entity.type
_entity.pdbx_description
1 polymer ?
#
loop_
_entity_poly.entity_id
_entity_poly.type
_entity_poly.pdbx_seq_one_letter_code
_entity_poly.pdbx_strand_id
1 'polypeptide(L)'
;EIMKKFSDSVKYIGADDKEIDLFESQYAVPNGISYNSYVILDEKIAVMDTIDIHKTDEWYTNLERELGGRTPDYLVISHLEPDHAANILSFTKKYPSAALVGSAKTFAMLPQFFAVDDAVEKIAVKEGDTLSLGSHELTFIMAPMVHWPEVMVEYEKSEQILFSADAFGKFGALDTEEDWACEARRYYFNIVGKYGGPVQTLLKKAAKLDIKTICPLHGPVLTEDLDYYIGLYNTWSSYAPETDGVFIACASIYGNTKNAALKLKEILESKGVKVAFSDITRDDMAEAVEDAFKYSRIVLAASS
;
A
#
# COMPACT_ATOMS: atom_id res chain seq x y z
N GLU A 1 3.91 12.35 -18.65
CA GLU A 1 3.23 12.74 -17.39
C GLU A 1 3.08 11.49 -16.54
N ILE A 2 3.86 11.41 -15.47
CA ILE A 2 3.95 10.19 -14.63
C ILE A 2 2.64 9.97 -13.83
N MET A 3 1.86 11.01 -13.59
CA MET A 3 0.59 10.93 -12.89
C MET A 3 -0.43 11.91 -13.45
N LYS A 4 -1.61 11.41 -13.80
CA LYS A 4 -2.73 12.26 -14.22
C LYS A 4 -3.18 13.15 -13.07
N LYS A 5 -3.37 14.44 -13.32
CA LYS A 5 -3.91 15.37 -12.34
C LYS A 5 -5.30 14.90 -11.89
N PHE A 6 -5.50 14.73 -10.61
CA PHE A 6 -6.75 14.26 -10.01
C PHE A 6 -7.44 15.30 -9.12
N SER A 7 -6.72 16.37 -8.75
CA SER A 7 -7.21 17.44 -7.89
C SER A 7 -6.46 18.75 -8.16
N ASP A 8 -7.08 19.88 -7.84
CA ASP A 8 -6.42 21.19 -7.82
C ASP A 8 -5.75 21.48 -6.48
N SER A 9 -6.25 20.91 -5.39
CA SER A 9 -5.80 21.17 -4.02
C SER A 9 -4.96 20.07 -3.42
N VAL A 10 -5.17 18.82 -3.83
CA VAL A 10 -4.38 17.67 -3.37
C VAL A 10 -3.29 17.36 -4.39
N LYS A 11 -2.03 17.43 -3.93
CA LYS A 11 -0.85 17.22 -4.76
C LYS A 11 -0.08 16.00 -4.31
N TYR A 12 0.39 15.22 -5.27
CA TYR A 12 1.36 14.15 -5.05
C TYR A 12 2.75 14.74 -4.84
N ILE A 13 3.41 14.35 -3.76
CA ILE A 13 4.73 14.81 -3.38
C ILE A 13 5.70 13.66 -3.08
N GLY A 14 5.35 12.44 -3.47
CA GLY A 14 6.17 11.25 -3.27
C GLY A 14 7.34 11.14 -4.25
N ALA A 15 7.98 9.99 -4.24
CA ALA A 15 9.13 9.67 -5.10
C ALA A 15 9.17 8.19 -5.48
N ASP A 16 9.73 7.91 -6.65
CA ASP A 16 10.05 6.57 -7.09
C ASP A 16 11.45 6.16 -6.63
N ASP A 17 11.59 4.92 -6.18
CA ASP A 17 12.89 4.28 -5.93
C ASP A 17 13.08 3.12 -6.89
N LYS A 18 14.00 3.29 -7.83
CA LYS A 18 14.39 2.27 -8.82
C LYS A 18 15.74 1.64 -8.52
N GLU A 19 16.40 2.09 -7.46
CA GLU A 19 17.71 1.58 -7.04
C GLU A 19 17.57 0.45 -6.03
N ILE A 20 16.41 0.36 -5.36
CA ILE A 20 16.11 -0.73 -4.43
C ILE A 20 15.92 -2.04 -5.19
N ASP A 21 16.57 -3.11 -4.72
CA ASP A 21 16.43 -4.46 -5.27
C ASP A 21 15.42 -5.31 -4.49
N LEU A 22 15.37 -5.14 -3.16
CA LEU A 22 14.48 -5.88 -2.27
C LEU A 22 13.67 -4.92 -1.39
N PHE A 23 12.36 -4.89 -1.57
CA PHE A 23 11.45 -4.22 -0.65
C PHE A 23 11.36 -5.01 0.67
N GLU A 24 11.41 -4.33 1.81
CA GLU A 24 11.51 -4.93 3.15
C GLU A 24 12.66 -5.95 3.30
N SER A 25 13.73 -5.82 2.50
CA SER A 25 14.85 -6.79 2.42
C SER A 25 14.41 -8.22 2.09
N GLN A 26 13.26 -8.39 1.45
CA GLN A 26 12.62 -9.68 1.25
C GLN A 26 11.99 -9.84 -0.15
N TYR A 27 11.31 -8.83 -0.66
CA TYR A 27 10.55 -8.94 -1.90
C TYR A 27 11.30 -8.29 -3.06
N ALA A 28 11.60 -9.07 -4.10
CA ALA A 28 12.25 -8.54 -5.30
C ALA A 28 11.35 -7.50 -5.98
N VAL A 29 11.91 -6.35 -6.29
CA VAL A 29 11.23 -5.25 -6.96
C VAL A 29 12.01 -4.78 -8.18
N PRO A 30 12.03 -5.57 -9.26
CA PRO A 30 12.83 -5.26 -10.45
C PRO A 30 12.42 -3.96 -11.13
N ASN A 31 11.18 -3.53 -10.94
CA ASN A 31 10.64 -2.26 -11.43
C ASN A 31 10.58 -1.17 -10.34
N GLY A 32 11.31 -1.37 -9.22
CA GLY A 32 11.34 -0.43 -8.12
C GLY A 32 10.06 -0.40 -7.29
N ILE A 33 9.89 0.69 -6.58
CA ILE A 33 8.71 0.99 -5.75
C ILE A 33 8.43 2.49 -5.79
N SER A 34 7.18 2.90 -5.64
CA SER A 34 6.84 4.28 -5.33
C SER A 34 6.57 4.44 -3.83
N TYR A 35 7.13 5.49 -3.24
CA TYR A 35 6.76 5.94 -1.90
C TYR A 35 5.87 7.16 -2.05
N ASN A 36 4.59 7.00 -1.75
CA ASN A 36 3.61 8.05 -1.98
C ASN A 36 3.40 8.90 -0.74
N SER A 37 3.34 10.19 -0.95
CA SER A 37 2.94 11.17 0.03
C SER A 37 2.16 12.26 -0.69
N TYR A 38 1.26 12.92 0.03
CA TYR A 38 0.39 13.93 -0.55
C TYR A 38 0.37 15.16 0.32
N VAL A 39 0.01 16.30 -0.26
CA VAL A 39 -0.26 17.53 0.49
C VAL A 39 -1.61 18.08 0.06
N ILE A 40 -2.42 18.48 1.04
CA ILE A 40 -3.69 19.15 0.83
C ILE A 40 -3.48 20.64 1.09
N LEU A 41 -3.63 21.44 0.05
CA LEU A 41 -3.48 22.89 0.08
C LEU A 41 -4.84 23.54 0.26
N ASP A 42 -5.05 24.13 1.44
CA ASP A 42 -6.28 24.81 1.81
C ASP A 42 -5.93 25.98 2.77
N GLU A 43 -6.88 26.50 3.53
CA GLU A 43 -6.60 27.47 4.59
C GLU A 43 -5.58 26.90 5.60
N LYS A 44 -5.78 25.65 6.00
CA LYS A 44 -4.81 24.84 6.70
C LYS A 44 -4.21 23.80 5.74
N ILE A 45 -2.92 23.56 5.87
CA ILE A 45 -2.19 22.59 5.04
C ILE A 45 -1.94 21.32 5.82
N ALA A 46 -2.37 20.19 5.25
CA ALA A 46 -2.08 18.87 5.76
C ALA A 46 -1.13 18.11 4.83
N VAL A 47 -0.02 17.63 5.36
CA VAL A 47 0.86 16.65 4.69
C VAL A 47 0.39 15.27 5.11
N MET A 48 0.16 14.39 4.13
CA MET A 48 -0.34 13.04 4.33
C MET A 48 0.82 12.05 4.22
N ASP A 49 1.27 11.56 5.36
CA ASP A 49 2.44 10.71 5.54
C ASP A 49 3.77 11.30 5.03
N THR A 50 4.87 10.64 5.31
CA THR A 50 6.18 10.94 4.73
C THR A 50 6.60 9.82 3.80
N ILE A 51 7.88 9.68 3.50
CA ILE A 51 8.40 8.60 2.66
C ILE A 51 9.68 7.99 3.25
N ASP A 52 10.23 7.01 2.55
CA ASP A 52 11.47 6.34 2.88
C ASP A 52 12.66 7.31 2.96
N ILE A 53 13.62 7.00 3.83
CA ILE A 53 14.79 7.82 4.10
C ILE A 53 15.67 8.07 2.86
N HIS A 54 15.71 7.11 1.93
CA HIS A 54 16.54 7.19 0.73
C HIS A 54 16.05 8.24 -0.28
N LYS A 55 14.81 8.70 -0.16
CA LYS A 55 14.20 9.69 -1.05
C LYS A 55 13.85 11.01 -0.34
N THR A 56 14.43 11.25 0.84
CA THR A 56 14.18 12.44 1.67
C THR A 56 14.33 13.75 0.91
N ASP A 57 15.42 13.94 0.18
CA ASP A 57 15.70 15.20 -0.50
C ASP A 57 14.70 15.48 -1.64
N GLU A 58 14.31 14.44 -2.39
CA GLU A 58 13.30 14.54 -3.44
C GLU A 58 11.92 14.88 -2.85
N TRP A 59 11.56 14.25 -1.74
CA TRP A 59 10.31 14.53 -1.03
C TRP A 59 10.22 15.96 -0.55
N TYR A 60 11.28 16.49 0.11
CA TYR A 60 11.29 17.88 0.56
C TYR A 60 11.27 18.86 -0.61
N THR A 61 11.97 18.57 -1.69
CA THR A 61 11.93 19.37 -2.92
C THR A 61 10.50 19.45 -3.48
N ASN A 62 9.80 18.32 -3.53
CA ASN A 62 8.42 18.27 -4.00
C ASN A 62 7.47 19.01 -3.05
N LEU A 63 7.60 18.78 -1.75
CA LEU A 63 6.80 19.45 -0.73
C LEU A 63 6.98 20.98 -0.76
N GLU A 64 8.21 21.45 -0.74
CA GLU A 64 8.53 22.89 -0.74
C GLU A 64 8.00 23.59 -1.99
N ARG A 65 8.09 22.93 -3.15
CA ARG A 65 7.53 23.45 -4.40
C ARG A 65 6.02 23.66 -4.28
N GLU A 66 5.30 22.69 -3.75
CA GLU A 66 3.83 22.80 -3.61
C GLU A 66 3.42 23.76 -2.50
N LEU A 67 4.20 23.86 -1.42
CA LEU A 67 3.95 24.83 -0.34
C LEU A 67 4.04 26.29 -0.81
N GLY A 68 4.90 26.59 -1.79
CA GLY A 68 5.05 27.95 -2.33
C GLY A 68 5.41 29.00 -1.26
N GLY A 69 6.21 28.61 -0.25
CA GLY A 69 6.61 29.47 0.87
C GLY A 69 5.67 29.42 2.07
N ARG A 70 4.55 28.70 2.02
CA ARG A 70 3.67 28.45 3.16
C ARG A 70 4.26 27.36 4.06
N THR A 71 3.78 27.31 5.30
CA THR A 71 4.17 26.31 6.30
C THR A 71 3.04 25.31 6.50
N PRO A 72 3.32 23.99 6.57
CA PRO A 72 2.30 22.99 6.90
C PRO A 72 1.75 23.20 8.30
N ASP A 73 0.45 22.96 8.49
CA ASP A 73 -0.21 22.98 9.80
C ASP A 73 -0.25 21.60 10.43
N TYR A 74 -0.30 20.55 9.61
CA TYR A 74 -0.44 19.17 10.06
C TYR A 74 0.45 18.22 9.27
N LEU A 75 0.96 17.19 9.96
CA LEU A 75 1.41 15.95 9.38
C LEU A 75 0.46 14.85 9.86
N VAL A 76 -0.31 14.29 8.97
CA VAL A 76 -1.20 13.16 9.24
C VAL A 76 -0.43 11.86 9.03
N ILE A 77 -0.38 11.03 10.06
CA ILE A 77 0.35 9.76 10.07
C ILE A 77 -0.66 8.62 9.97
N SER A 78 -0.80 8.06 8.78
CA SER A 78 -1.64 6.89 8.52
C SER A 78 -0.95 5.62 9.00
N HIS A 79 0.39 5.54 8.84
CA HIS A 79 1.19 4.35 9.05
C HIS A 79 2.61 4.70 9.53
N LEU A 80 3.15 3.91 10.47
CA LEU A 80 4.46 4.17 11.10
C LEU A 80 5.60 3.36 10.49
N GLU A 81 5.34 2.48 9.52
CA GLU A 81 6.42 1.77 8.86
C GLU A 81 7.42 2.77 8.24
N PRO A 82 8.74 2.54 8.39
CA PRO A 82 9.75 3.54 8.03
C PRO A 82 9.71 4.03 6.58
N ASP A 83 9.22 3.25 5.65
CA ASP A 83 9.05 3.69 4.26
C ASP A 83 7.97 4.78 4.07
N HIS A 84 7.15 5.02 5.11
CA HIS A 84 6.17 6.11 5.18
C HIS A 84 6.42 7.07 6.34
N ALA A 85 7.32 6.74 7.24
CA ALA A 85 7.49 7.46 8.50
C ALA A 85 8.90 7.98 8.76
N ALA A 86 9.88 7.60 7.94
CA ALA A 86 11.29 7.90 8.19
C ALA A 86 11.60 9.41 8.34
N ASN A 87 10.79 10.27 7.75
CA ASN A 87 10.98 11.72 7.78
C ASN A 87 10.16 12.45 8.86
N ILE A 88 9.43 11.73 9.73
CA ILE A 88 8.66 12.38 10.82
C ILE A 88 9.56 13.26 11.69
N LEU A 89 10.71 12.74 12.13
CA LEU A 89 11.60 13.49 13.01
C LEU A 89 12.19 14.72 12.33
N SER A 90 12.65 14.61 11.09
CA SER A 90 13.18 15.76 10.34
C SER A 90 12.09 16.78 10.03
N PHE A 91 10.87 16.33 9.74
CA PHE A 91 9.71 17.18 9.51
C PHE A 91 9.39 18.04 10.73
N THR A 92 9.33 17.45 11.93
CA THR A 92 9.04 18.20 13.16
C THR A 92 10.12 19.24 13.50
N LYS A 93 11.36 18.98 13.10
CA LYS A 93 12.47 19.96 13.25
C LYS A 93 12.37 21.09 12.23
N LYS A 94 11.97 20.77 11.01
CA LYS A 94 11.84 21.76 9.93
C LYS A 94 10.60 22.63 10.08
N TYR A 95 9.49 22.04 10.55
CA TYR A 95 8.20 22.69 10.75
C TYR A 95 7.70 22.52 12.19
N PRO A 96 8.36 23.18 13.17
CA PRO A 96 8.08 22.94 14.59
C PRO A 96 6.68 23.38 15.03
N SER A 97 6.00 24.23 14.27
CA SER A 97 4.62 24.64 14.53
C SER A 97 3.56 23.67 13.99
N ALA A 98 3.94 22.70 13.17
CA ALA A 98 3.02 21.71 12.66
C ALA A 98 2.67 20.68 13.73
N ALA A 99 1.38 20.33 13.84
CA ALA A 99 0.93 19.26 14.72
C ALA A 99 1.00 17.90 14.00
N LEU A 100 1.35 16.85 14.74
CA LEU A 100 1.21 15.47 14.28
C LEU A 100 -0.23 15.01 14.56
N VAL A 101 -0.85 14.41 13.58
CA VAL A 101 -2.20 13.83 13.68
C VAL A 101 -2.09 12.32 13.48
N GLY A 102 -2.60 11.54 14.40
CA GLY A 102 -2.53 10.08 14.32
C GLY A 102 -3.52 9.42 15.26
N SER A 103 -3.65 8.09 15.15
CA SER A 103 -4.43 7.32 16.11
C SER A 103 -3.75 7.31 17.50
N ALA A 104 -4.48 7.01 18.55
CA ALA A 104 -3.88 6.82 19.89
C ALA A 104 -2.80 5.73 19.85
N LYS A 105 -2.99 4.68 19.05
CA LYS A 105 -2.01 3.61 18.86
C LYS A 105 -0.75 4.10 18.16
N THR A 106 -0.88 4.99 17.17
CA THR A 106 0.24 5.65 16.51
C THR A 106 1.14 6.34 17.53
N PHE A 107 0.58 7.16 18.40
CA PHE A 107 1.38 7.88 19.42
C PHE A 107 1.94 6.98 20.52
N ALA A 108 1.29 5.87 20.82
CA ALA A 108 1.84 4.85 21.71
C ALA A 108 3.05 4.12 21.11
N MET A 109 3.06 3.91 19.79
CA MET A 109 4.14 3.23 19.09
C MET A 109 5.27 4.18 18.64
N LEU A 110 4.96 5.44 18.37
CA LEU A 110 5.90 6.43 17.81
C LEU A 110 7.26 6.49 18.54
N PRO A 111 7.34 6.48 19.89
CA PRO A 111 8.61 6.52 20.59
C PRO A 111 9.51 5.29 20.39
N GLN A 112 8.97 4.19 19.88
CA GLN A 112 9.74 2.99 19.55
C GLN A 112 10.54 3.16 18.25
N PHE A 113 10.15 4.10 17.41
CA PHE A 113 10.77 4.38 16.12
C PHE A 113 11.50 5.71 16.07
N PHE A 114 10.91 6.76 16.65
CA PHE A 114 11.40 8.14 16.53
C PHE A 114 11.31 8.88 17.86
N ALA A 115 12.40 9.51 18.24
CA ALA A 115 12.47 10.36 19.43
C ALA A 115 11.95 11.78 19.10
N VAL A 116 10.65 11.92 18.90
CA VAL A 116 10.01 13.22 18.67
C VAL A 116 9.95 14.00 19.98
N ASP A 117 10.29 15.31 19.91
CA ASP A 117 10.24 16.21 21.05
C ASP A 117 8.83 16.28 21.66
N ASP A 118 8.74 16.26 22.98
CA ASP A 118 7.47 16.36 23.71
C ASP A 118 6.74 17.69 23.48
N ALA A 119 7.48 18.74 23.09
CA ALA A 119 6.90 20.03 22.73
C ALA A 119 6.14 20.03 21.41
N VAL A 120 6.33 19.01 20.55
CA VAL A 120 5.57 18.87 19.32
C VAL A 120 4.12 18.50 19.65
N GLU A 121 3.17 19.29 19.15
CA GLU A 121 1.75 19.02 19.34
C GLU A 121 1.35 17.68 18.69
N LYS A 122 0.63 16.86 19.44
CA LYS A 122 0.11 15.56 18.98
C LYS A 122 -1.40 15.54 19.15
N ILE A 123 -2.11 15.38 18.05
CA ILE A 123 -3.57 15.29 17.99
C ILE A 123 -3.95 13.83 17.79
N ALA A 124 -4.38 13.17 18.85
CA ALA A 124 -4.89 11.81 18.76
C ALA A 124 -6.35 11.82 18.27
N VAL A 125 -6.60 11.10 17.20
CA VAL A 125 -7.93 10.95 16.61
C VAL A 125 -8.44 9.51 16.75
N LYS A 126 -9.75 9.35 16.72
CA LYS A 126 -10.44 8.06 16.78
C LYS A 126 -11.42 7.92 15.63
N GLU A 127 -12.04 6.75 15.55
CA GLU A 127 -13.06 6.45 14.52
C GLU A 127 -14.12 7.54 14.40
N GLY A 128 -14.25 8.11 13.21
CA GLY A 128 -15.27 9.10 12.90
C GLY A 128 -14.92 10.54 13.28
N ASP A 129 -13.78 10.77 13.95
CA ASP A 129 -13.33 12.14 14.20
C ASP A 129 -13.03 12.86 12.87
N THR A 130 -13.15 14.17 12.88
CA THR A 130 -12.91 15.00 11.71
C THR A 130 -11.86 16.09 11.97
N LEU A 131 -11.19 16.53 10.91
CA LEU A 131 -10.26 17.64 10.92
C LEU A 131 -10.59 18.57 9.75
N SER A 132 -11.02 19.77 10.06
CA SER A 132 -11.26 20.79 9.03
C SER A 132 -9.97 21.46 8.61
N LEU A 133 -9.79 21.63 7.29
CA LEU A 133 -8.68 22.37 6.69
C LEU A 133 -9.16 23.70 6.06
N GLY A 134 -10.45 24.00 6.16
CA GLY A 134 -11.12 25.09 5.49
C GLY A 134 -12.21 24.55 4.58
N SER A 135 -11.98 24.51 3.27
CA SER A 135 -12.91 23.91 2.29
C SER A 135 -12.84 22.37 2.29
N HIS A 136 -11.74 21.78 2.75
CA HIS A 136 -11.54 20.35 2.88
C HIS A 136 -11.74 19.90 4.33
N GLU A 137 -12.28 18.71 4.50
CA GLU A 137 -12.43 18.07 5.80
C GLU A 137 -12.02 16.60 5.70
N LEU A 138 -11.13 16.18 6.59
CA LEU A 138 -10.74 14.79 6.74
C LEU A 138 -11.62 14.10 7.79
N THR A 139 -12.12 12.91 7.47
CA THR A 139 -12.73 11.99 8.41
C THR A 139 -11.80 10.82 8.62
N PHE A 140 -11.49 10.49 9.88
CA PHE A 140 -10.56 9.41 10.22
C PHE A 140 -11.31 8.09 10.43
N ILE A 141 -10.79 7.04 9.80
CA ILE A 141 -11.35 5.69 9.82
C ILE A 141 -10.23 4.75 10.27
N MET A 142 -10.44 4.09 11.41
CA MET A 142 -9.44 3.16 11.92
C MET A 142 -9.42 1.88 11.07
N ALA A 143 -8.21 1.47 10.71
CA ALA A 143 -7.95 0.27 9.91
C ALA A 143 -6.89 -0.62 10.57
N PRO A 144 -7.09 -1.02 11.85
CA PRO A 144 -6.08 -1.78 12.59
C PRO A 144 -5.77 -3.09 11.87
N MET A 145 -4.49 -3.44 11.78
CA MET A 145 -3.96 -4.61 11.09
C MET A 145 -4.13 -4.60 9.56
N VAL A 146 -4.35 -3.44 8.96
CA VAL A 146 -4.24 -3.24 7.53
C VAL A 146 -3.03 -2.32 7.21
N HIS A 147 -1.73 -2.78 7.35
CA HIS A 147 -1.41 -4.13 7.88
C HIS A 147 -0.80 -4.11 9.30
N TRP A 148 -0.54 -2.93 9.88
CA TRP A 148 -0.07 -2.76 11.26
C TRP A 148 -1.19 -2.29 12.21
N PRO A 149 -1.01 -2.46 13.55
CA PRO A 149 -2.09 -2.20 14.50
C PRO A 149 -2.53 -0.74 14.62
N GLU A 150 -1.67 0.22 14.26
CA GLU A 150 -1.93 1.67 14.40
C GLU A 150 -2.60 2.28 13.17
N VAL A 151 -2.69 1.56 12.07
CA VAL A 151 -3.11 2.10 10.77
C VAL A 151 -4.50 2.71 10.83
N MET A 152 -4.62 3.89 10.24
CA MET A 152 -5.86 4.55 9.92
C MET A 152 -5.85 4.99 8.45
N VAL A 153 -7.02 5.21 7.90
CA VAL A 153 -7.22 5.80 6.58
C VAL A 153 -8.04 7.08 6.74
N GLU A 154 -7.97 7.97 5.77
CA GLU A 154 -8.65 9.26 5.81
C GLU A 154 -9.52 9.43 4.58
N TYR A 155 -10.76 9.90 4.81
CA TYR A 155 -11.67 10.27 3.75
C TYR A 155 -11.83 11.79 3.68
N GLU A 156 -11.46 12.37 2.56
CA GLU A 156 -11.68 13.79 2.27
C GLU A 156 -13.02 13.95 1.53
N LYS A 157 -13.95 14.64 2.19
CA LYS A 157 -15.36 14.64 1.80
C LYS A 157 -15.66 15.48 0.57
N SER A 158 -15.01 16.64 0.41
CA SER A 158 -15.37 17.61 -0.65
C SER A 158 -14.98 17.13 -2.05
N GLU A 159 -13.86 16.45 -2.17
CA GLU A 159 -13.37 15.86 -3.43
C GLU A 159 -13.54 14.33 -3.48
N GLN A 160 -14.08 13.72 -2.40
CA GLN A 160 -14.38 12.28 -2.32
C GLN A 160 -13.13 11.40 -2.52
N ILE A 161 -12.06 11.77 -1.83
CA ILE A 161 -10.76 11.11 -1.88
C ILE A 161 -10.58 10.23 -0.64
N LEU A 162 -10.23 8.97 -0.86
CA LEU A 162 -9.76 8.07 0.20
C LEU A 162 -8.24 7.98 0.16
N PHE A 163 -7.58 8.42 1.24
CA PHE A 163 -6.18 8.13 1.51
C PHE A 163 -6.13 6.78 2.22
N SER A 164 -5.69 5.75 1.50
CA SER A 164 -5.96 4.35 1.88
C SER A 164 -4.82 3.64 2.62
N ALA A 165 -3.79 4.38 3.05
CA ALA A 165 -2.55 3.78 3.56
C ALA A 165 -2.02 2.73 2.54
N ASP A 166 -1.57 1.57 3.00
CA ASP A 166 -1.06 0.54 2.09
C ASP A 166 -2.15 -0.20 1.31
N ALA A 167 -3.41 -0.08 1.70
CA ALA A 167 -4.49 -0.68 0.94
C ALA A 167 -4.53 -0.12 -0.49
N PHE A 168 -4.76 -1.00 -1.46
CA PHE A 168 -4.74 -0.72 -2.89
C PHE A 168 -3.36 -0.36 -3.46
N GLY A 169 -2.30 -0.56 -2.68
CA GLY A 169 -0.92 -0.40 -3.13
C GLY A 169 -0.44 -1.54 -4.02
N LYS A 170 0.67 -1.31 -4.70
CA LYS A 170 1.36 -2.30 -5.53
C LYS A 170 2.86 -2.05 -5.54
N PHE A 171 3.64 -3.07 -5.86
CA PHE A 171 5.04 -2.90 -6.23
C PHE A 171 5.17 -2.19 -7.58
N GLY A 172 6.34 -1.63 -7.84
CA GLY A 172 6.68 -0.95 -9.07
C GLY A 172 6.66 0.58 -8.97
N ALA A 173 7.60 1.21 -9.63
CA ALA A 173 7.65 2.67 -9.79
C ALA A 173 6.48 3.16 -10.64
N LEU A 174 6.07 4.42 -10.48
CA LEU A 174 4.89 4.97 -11.16
C LEU A 174 5.04 5.11 -12.67
N ASP A 175 6.27 5.18 -13.17
CA ASP A 175 6.56 5.28 -14.60
C ASP A 175 6.72 3.93 -15.30
N THR A 176 6.43 2.83 -14.60
CA THR A 176 6.48 1.48 -15.15
C THR A 176 5.11 1.07 -15.69
N GLU A 177 5.06 0.71 -16.96
CA GLU A 177 3.85 0.12 -17.55
C GLU A 177 3.78 -1.36 -17.20
N GLU A 178 2.84 -1.72 -16.33
CA GLU A 178 2.58 -3.09 -15.92
C GLU A 178 1.13 -3.27 -15.47
N ASP A 179 0.66 -4.51 -15.48
CA ASP A 179 -0.68 -4.82 -15.00
C ASP A 179 -0.78 -4.57 -13.48
N TRP A 180 -1.69 -3.67 -13.09
CA TRP A 180 -1.91 -3.34 -11.69
C TRP A 180 -2.24 -4.59 -10.86
N ALA A 181 -3.12 -5.46 -11.35
CA ALA A 181 -3.61 -6.59 -10.58
C ALA A 181 -2.50 -7.59 -10.25
N CYS A 182 -1.55 -7.82 -11.13
CA CYS A 182 -0.43 -8.72 -10.90
C CYS A 182 0.43 -8.25 -9.71
N GLU A 183 0.96 -7.04 -9.80
CA GLU A 183 1.84 -6.50 -8.75
C GLU A 183 1.09 -6.12 -7.48
N ALA A 184 -0.18 -5.70 -7.56
CA ALA A 184 -1.01 -5.44 -6.39
C ALA A 184 -1.39 -6.74 -5.65
N ARG A 185 -1.64 -7.83 -6.36
CA ARG A 185 -1.90 -9.16 -5.75
C ARG A 185 -0.65 -9.68 -5.06
N ARG A 186 0.51 -9.56 -5.71
CA ARG A 186 1.79 -9.94 -5.13
C ARG A 186 2.10 -9.13 -3.87
N TYR A 187 1.89 -7.82 -3.89
CA TYR A 187 1.98 -6.95 -2.73
C TYR A 187 1.01 -7.38 -1.62
N TYR A 188 -0.27 -7.51 -1.95
CA TYR A 188 -1.33 -7.83 -1.00
C TYR A 188 -1.05 -9.14 -0.25
N PHE A 189 -0.85 -10.25 -0.95
CA PHE A 189 -0.72 -11.55 -0.30
C PHE A 189 0.57 -11.72 0.49
N ASN A 190 1.63 -11.03 0.14
CA ASN A 190 2.88 -11.08 0.88
C ASN A 190 2.90 -10.17 2.10
N ILE A 191 2.20 -9.04 2.07
CA ILE A 191 2.25 -8.00 3.11
C ILE A 191 0.96 -7.96 3.95
N VAL A 192 -0.20 -7.99 3.35
CA VAL A 192 -1.50 -7.79 4.00
C VAL A 192 -2.28 -9.10 4.20
N GLY A 193 -2.05 -10.09 3.37
CA GLY A 193 -2.94 -11.23 3.12
C GLY A 193 -3.38 -12.05 4.34
N LYS A 194 -2.58 -12.15 5.40
CA LYS A 194 -2.99 -12.82 6.64
C LYS A 194 -4.05 -12.06 7.43
N TYR A 195 -4.29 -10.80 7.09
CA TYR A 195 -5.25 -9.92 7.76
C TYR A 195 -6.54 -9.70 6.95
N GLY A 196 -7.02 -10.73 6.26
CA GLY A 196 -8.24 -10.67 5.44
C GLY A 196 -9.47 -10.18 6.22
N GLY A 197 -9.67 -10.62 7.45
CA GLY A 197 -10.76 -10.15 8.32
C GLY A 197 -10.72 -8.63 8.56
N PRO A 198 -9.62 -8.05 9.03
CA PRO A 198 -9.42 -6.60 9.11
C PRO A 198 -9.67 -5.85 7.80
N VAL A 199 -9.21 -6.36 6.66
CA VAL A 199 -9.48 -5.78 5.35
C VAL A 199 -10.97 -5.80 5.02
N GLN A 200 -11.66 -6.90 5.28
CA GLN A 200 -13.12 -7.00 5.11
C GLN A 200 -13.86 -5.96 5.96
N THR A 201 -13.40 -5.71 7.18
CA THR A 201 -13.95 -4.67 8.05
C THR A 201 -13.76 -3.29 7.46
N LEU A 202 -12.56 -2.99 6.93
CA LEU A 202 -12.27 -1.72 6.25
C LEU A 202 -13.17 -1.54 5.02
N LEU A 203 -13.31 -2.57 4.18
CA LEU A 203 -14.17 -2.52 2.98
C LEU A 203 -15.64 -2.24 3.33
N LYS A 204 -16.15 -2.79 4.43
CA LYS A 204 -17.52 -2.50 4.91
C LYS A 204 -17.70 -1.05 5.35
N LYS A 205 -16.66 -0.45 5.94
CA LYS A 205 -16.67 0.98 6.29
C LYS A 205 -16.62 1.84 5.04
N ALA A 206 -15.71 1.51 4.11
CA ALA A 206 -15.53 2.24 2.84
C ALA A 206 -16.77 2.17 1.94
N ALA A 207 -17.52 1.08 1.97
CA ALA A 207 -18.77 0.92 1.20
C ALA A 207 -19.87 1.93 1.57
N LYS A 208 -19.74 2.61 2.70
CA LYS A 208 -20.68 3.67 3.15
C LYS A 208 -20.28 5.06 2.63
N LEU A 209 -19.14 5.16 1.96
CA LEU A 209 -18.58 6.41 1.46
C LEU A 209 -18.74 6.49 -0.06
N ASP A 210 -18.93 7.69 -0.57
CA ASP A 210 -18.89 7.96 -2.01
C ASP A 210 -17.44 8.31 -2.39
N ILE A 211 -16.68 7.30 -2.81
CA ILE A 211 -15.26 7.43 -3.15
C ILE A 211 -15.11 7.57 -4.66
N LYS A 212 -14.42 8.63 -5.09
CA LYS A 212 -14.09 8.87 -6.51
C LYS A 212 -12.61 8.70 -6.81
N THR A 213 -11.77 8.82 -5.79
CA THR A 213 -10.32 8.71 -5.93
C THR A 213 -9.76 7.95 -4.74
N ILE A 214 -8.83 7.03 -4.99
CA ILE A 214 -8.06 6.33 -3.96
C ILE A 214 -6.60 6.74 -4.09
N CYS A 215 -6.02 7.24 -3.01
CA CYS A 215 -4.63 7.65 -2.89
C CYS A 215 -3.88 6.67 -1.97
N PRO A 216 -3.26 5.62 -2.53
CA PRO A 216 -2.49 4.65 -1.74
C PRO A 216 -1.09 5.17 -1.42
N LEU A 217 -0.40 4.52 -0.49
CA LEU A 217 0.99 4.83 -0.13
C LEU A 217 2.02 4.20 -1.09
N HIS A 218 1.61 3.27 -1.94
CA HIS A 218 2.39 2.71 -3.05
C HIS A 218 1.53 2.58 -4.29
N GLY A 219 2.14 2.75 -5.46
CA GLY A 219 1.45 2.58 -6.74
C GLY A 219 0.65 3.81 -7.18
N PRO A 220 -0.11 3.69 -8.27
CA PRO A 220 -0.82 4.82 -8.86
C PRO A 220 -2.01 5.29 -8.03
N VAL A 221 -2.34 6.57 -8.14
CA VAL A 221 -3.64 7.09 -7.71
C VAL A 221 -4.72 6.52 -8.62
N LEU A 222 -5.76 5.96 -8.01
CA LEU A 222 -6.86 5.30 -8.72
C LEU A 222 -8.04 6.26 -8.85
N THR A 223 -8.41 6.60 -10.08
CA THR A 223 -9.47 7.58 -10.39
C THR A 223 -10.59 7.04 -11.27
N GLU A 224 -10.41 5.85 -11.81
CA GLU A 224 -11.34 5.18 -12.73
C GLU A 224 -11.49 3.73 -12.31
N ASP A 225 -12.60 3.09 -12.66
CA ASP A 225 -12.87 1.66 -12.42
C ASP A 225 -12.67 1.20 -10.96
N LEU A 226 -13.01 2.03 -9.99
CA LEU A 226 -12.78 1.72 -8.57
C LEU A 226 -13.48 0.44 -8.12
N ASP A 227 -14.63 0.10 -8.70
CA ASP A 227 -15.33 -1.15 -8.42
C ASP A 227 -14.49 -2.39 -8.77
N TYR A 228 -13.64 -2.31 -9.79
CA TYR A 228 -12.71 -3.36 -10.15
C TYR A 228 -11.68 -3.59 -9.04
N TYR A 229 -11.02 -2.54 -8.58
CA TYR A 229 -9.99 -2.63 -7.53
C TYR A 229 -10.58 -3.06 -6.19
N ILE A 230 -11.72 -2.49 -5.81
CA ILE A 230 -12.45 -2.85 -4.59
C ILE A 230 -12.94 -4.30 -4.66
N GLY A 231 -13.40 -4.74 -5.83
CA GLY A 231 -13.83 -6.11 -6.09
C GLY A 231 -12.69 -7.12 -5.91
N LEU A 232 -11.49 -6.82 -6.40
CA LEU A 232 -10.31 -7.65 -6.18
C LEU A 232 -9.93 -7.73 -4.70
N TYR A 233 -9.91 -6.61 -4.00
CA TYR A 233 -9.65 -6.58 -2.55
C TYR A 233 -10.68 -7.41 -1.77
N ASN A 234 -11.95 -7.35 -2.16
CA ASN A 234 -12.98 -8.20 -1.56
C ASN A 234 -12.72 -9.69 -1.82
N THR A 235 -12.34 -10.05 -3.02
CA THR A 235 -11.96 -11.43 -3.39
C THR A 235 -10.77 -11.91 -2.56
N TRP A 236 -9.69 -11.13 -2.55
CA TRP A 236 -8.46 -11.51 -1.85
C TRP A 236 -8.66 -11.61 -0.34
N SER A 237 -9.34 -10.64 0.27
CA SER A 237 -9.55 -10.59 1.72
C SER A 237 -10.56 -11.61 2.24
N SER A 238 -11.42 -12.11 1.38
CA SER A 238 -12.31 -13.24 1.69
C SER A 238 -11.67 -14.62 1.40
N TYR A 239 -10.43 -14.62 0.90
CA TYR A 239 -9.71 -15.83 0.46
C TYR A 239 -10.43 -16.60 -0.65
N ALA A 240 -11.27 -15.96 -1.42
CA ALA A 240 -11.87 -16.54 -2.60
C ALA A 240 -10.83 -16.62 -3.75
N PRO A 241 -10.80 -17.70 -4.52
CA PRO A 241 -9.90 -17.79 -5.67
C PRO A 241 -10.39 -16.87 -6.80
N GLU A 242 -9.45 -16.27 -7.54
CA GLU A 242 -9.76 -15.53 -8.76
C GLU A 242 -9.92 -16.45 -9.97
N THR A 243 -9.20 -17.56 -9.97
CA THR A 243 -9.10 -18.47 -11.13
C THR A 243 -9.45 -19.89 -10.73
N ASP A 244 -10.44 -20.47 -11.41
CA ASP A 244 -10.67 -21.91 -11.31
C ASP A 244 -9.59 -22.64 -12.10
N GLY A 245 -8.65 -23.22 -11.38
CA GLY A 245 -7.46 -23.85 -11.95
C GLY A 245 -6.57 -24.44 -10.90
N VAL A 246 -5.36 -24.79 -11.29
CA VAL A 246 -4.38 -25.47 -10.43
C VAL A 246 -3.06 -24.70 -10.44
N PHE A 247 -2.55 -24.38 -9.27
CA PHE A 247 -1.17 -23.95 -9.09
C PHE A 247 -0.31 -25.11 -8.63
N ILE A 248 0.79 -25.38 -9.33
CA ILE A 248 1.77 -26.41 -8.98
C ILE A 248 3.04 -25.73 -8.49
N ALA A 249 3.34 -25.90 -7.20
CA ALA A 249 4.62 -25.48 -6.61
C ALA A 249 5.55 -26.69 -6.54
N CYS A 250 6.72 -26.59 -7.15
CA CYS A 250 7.66 -27.70 -7.28
C CYS A 250 9.01 -27.37 -6.66
N ALA A 251 9.53 -28.30 -5.83
CA ALA A 251 10.92 -28.30 -5.36
C ALA A 251 11.53 -29.66 -5.69
N SER A 252 12.52 -29.70 -6.59
CA SER A 252 13.14 -30.94 -7.05
C SER A 252 14.66 -30.88 -6.89
N ILE A 253 15.26 -31.95 -6.38
CA ILE A 253 16.71 -32.05 -6.19
C ILE A 253 17.40 -32.47 -7.49
N TYR A 254 16.97 -33.59 -8.09
CA TYR A 254 17.59 -34.19 -9.28
C TYR A 254 16.70 -34.14 -10.54
N GLY A 255 15.59 -33.40 -10.51
CA GLY A 255 14.71 -33.22 -11.65
C GLY A 255 13.58 -34.24 -11.77
N ASN A 256 13.59 -35.35 -11.08
CA ASN A 256 12.54 -36.39 -11.19
C ASN A 256 11.16 -35.86 -10.75
N THR A 257 11.12 -35.22 -9.58
CA THR A 257 9.86 -34.60 -9.09
C THR A 257 9.40 -33.50 -10.02
N LYS A 258 10.31 -32.68 -10.55
CA LYS A 258 9.97 -31.64 -11.54
C LYS A 258 9.39 -32.24 -12.80
N ASN A 259 9.98 -33.32 -13.34
CA ASN A 259 9.46 -34.00 -14.53
C ASN A 259 8.04 -34.55 -14.29
N ALA A 260 7.79 -35.14 -13.12
CA ALA A 260 6.47 -35.62 -12.75
C ALA A 260 5.44 -34.49 -12.64
N ALA A 261 5.85 -33.37 -12.03
CA ALA A 261 5.00 -32.17 -11.90
C ALA A 261 4.68 -31.54 -13.27
N LEU A 262 5.67 -31.46 -14.17
CA LEU A 262 5.45 -30.96 -15.54
C LEU A 262 4.53 -31.91 -16.34
N LYS A 263 4.65 -33.22 -16.14
CA LYS A 263 3.74 -34.18 -16.76
C LYS A 263 2.31 -34.03 -16.26
N LEU A 264 2.13 -33.79 -14.95
CA LEU A 264 0.82 -33.46 -14.40
C LEU A 264 0.24 -32.18 -15.03
N LYS A 265 1.06 -31.14 -15.17
CA LYS A 265 0.68 -29.90 -15.84
C LYS A 265 0.14 -30.18 -17.26
N GLU A 266 0.90 -30.91 -18.09
CA GLU A 266 0.48 -31.29 -19.44
C GLU A 266 -0.88 -32.03 -19.45
N ILE A 267 -1.06 -32.98 -18.54
CA ILE A 267 -2.31 -33.76 -18.44
C ILE A 267 -3.49 -32.85 -18.07
N LEU A 268 -3.31 -31.94 -17.11
CA LEU A 268 -4.35 -31.00 -16.69
C LEU A 268 -4.72 -30.03 -17.83
N GLU A 269 -3.71 -29.48 -18.49
CA GLU A 269 -3.92 -28.55 -19.63
C GLU A 269 -4.61 -29.26 -20.80
N SER A 270 -4.29 -30.52 -21.08
CA SER A 270 -4.96 -31.32 -22.10
C SER A 270 -6.45 -31.55 -21.81
N LYS A 271 -6.86 -31.40 -20.56
CA LYS A 271 -8.26 -31.46 -20.09
C LYS A 271 -8.93 -30.09 -19.99
N GLY A 272 -8.25 -29.04 -20.46
CA GLY A 272 -8.79 -27.66 -20.43
C GLY A 272 -8.67 -26.97 -19.07
N VAL A 273 -7.90 -27.52 -18.12
CA VAL A 273 -7.65 -26.90 -16.81
C VAL A 273 -6.58 -25.82 -16.96
N LYS A 274 -6.82 -24.63 -16.41
CA LYS A 274 -5.79 -23.59 -16.29
C LYS A 274 -4.75 -24.01 -15.26
N VAL A 275 -3.47 -23.95 -15.61
CA VAL A 275 -2.38 -24.35 -14.73
C VAL A 275 -1.30 -23.28 -14.68
N ALA A 276 -0.92 -22.87 -13.48
CA ALA A 276 0.32 -22.17 -13.22
C ALA A 276 1.34 -23.14 -12.60
N PHE A 277 2.62 -22.93 -12.88
CA PHE A 277 3.71 -23.74 -12.39
C PHE A 277 4.84 -22.86 -11.91
N SER A 278 5.37 -23.14 -10.73
CA SER A 278 6.57 -22.50 -10.20
C SER A 278 7.57 -23.55 -9.69
N ASP A 279 8.81 -23.39 -10.10
CA ASP A 279 9.96 -24.04 -9.47
C ASP A 279 10.42 -23.15 -8.32
N ILE A 280 9.92 -23.41 -7.12
CA ILE A 280 10.18 -22.59 -5.92
C ILE A 280 11.64 -22.62 -5.46
N THR A 281 12.50 -23.43 -6.08
CA THR A 281 13.96 -23.39 -5.86
C THR A 281 14.67 -22.37 -6.74
N ARG A 282 13.97 -21.77 -7.72
CA ARG A 282 14.52 -20.84 -8.72
C ARG A 282 13.72 -19.58 -8.88
N ASP A 283 12.40 -19.70 -8.85
CA ASP A 283 11.46 -18.60 -9.11
C ASP A 283 11.28 -17.74 -7.86
N ASP A 284 10.75 -16.54 -8.03
CA ASP A 284 10.43 -15.65 -6.92
C ASP A 284 9.34 -16.28 -6.03
N MET A 285 9.65 -16.38 -4.74
CA MET A 285 8.72 -16.93 -3.77
C MET A 285 7.47 -16.05 -3.59
N ALA A 286 7.59 -14.74 -3.76
CA ALA A 286 6.47 -13.83 -3.66
C ALA A 286 5.44 -14.05 -4.79
N GLU A 287 5.90 -14.37 -5.99
CA GLU A 287 5.05 -14.80 -7.12
C GLU A 287 4.35 -16.13 -6.80
N ALA A 288 5.08 -17.09 -6.24
CA ALA A 288 4.50 -18.38 -5.87
C ALA A 288 3.42 -18.23 -4.78
N VAL A 289 3.60 -17.34 -3.83
CA VAL A 289 2.61 -17.05 -2.78
C VAL A 289 1.34 -16.45 -3.38
N GLU A 290 1.46 -15.47 -4.28
CA GLU A 290 0.27 -14.88 -4.91
C GLU A 290 -0.51 -15.92 -5.73
N ASP A 291 0.18 -16.77 -6.49
CA ASP A 291 -0.44 -17.83 -7.28
C ASP A 291 -1.15 -18.87 -6.38
N ALA A 292 -0.59 -19.16 -5.22
CA ALA A 292 -1.21 -20.05 -4.24
C ALA A 292 -2.59 -19.56 -3.78
N PHE A 293 -2.80 -18.26 -3.73
CA PHE A 293 -4.10 -17.65 -3.38
C PHE A 293 -4.98 -17.36 -4.60
N LYS A 294 -4.38 -17.14 -5.76
CA LYS A 294 -5.10 -16.85 -7.00
C LYS A 294 -5.88 -18.05 -7.53
N TYR A 295 -5.27 -19.25 -7.47
CA TYR A 295 -5.84 -20.48 -8.00
C TYR A 295 -6.67 -21.23 -6.98
N SER A 296 -7.72 -21.92 -7.45
CA SER A 296 -8.67 -22.64 -6.58
C SER A 296 -8.08 -23.93 -5.99
N ARG A 297 -7.00 -24.46 -6.56
CA ARG A 297 -6.34 -25.71 -6.13
C ARG A 297 -4.83 -25.58 -6.17
N ILE A 298 -4.18 -26.21 -5.23
CA ILE A 298 -2.72 -26.22 -5.12
C ILE A 298 -2.21 -27.65 -5.13
N VAL A 299 -1.13 -27.89 -5.87
CA VAL A 299 -0.34 -29.12 -5.81
C VAL A 299 1.05 -28.75 -5.29
N LEU A 300 1.47 -29.41 -4.21
CA LEU A 300 2.82 -29.29 -3.68
C LEU A 300 3.61 -30.53 -4.10
N ALA A 301 4.61 -30.35 -4.94
CA ALA A 301 5.48 -31.41 -5.46
C ALA A 301 6.91 -31.20 -4.96
N ALA A 302 7.30 -31.92 -3.91
CA ALA A 302 8.61 -31.79 -3.29
C ALA A 302 9.34 -33.14 -3.22
N SER A 303 10.66 -33.09 -3.39
CA SER A 303 11.52 -34.22 -3.10
C SER A 303 11.73 -34.35 -1.58
N SER A 304 11.68 -35.55 -1.08
CA SER A 304 11.98 -35.90 0.31
C SER A 304 13.46 -36.24 0.50
#